data_ff3330bedd65c71d44d876170e1901b7
#
_entry.id   ff3330bedd65c71d44d876170e1901b7
#
_cell.length_a   1.000
_cell.length_b   1.000
_cell.length_c   1.000
_cell.angle_alpha   90.00
_cell.angle_beta   90.00
_cell.angle_gamma   90.00
#
_symmetry.space_group_name_H-M   'P 1'
#
loop_
_entity.id
_entity.type
_entity.pdbx_description
1 polymer ?
#
loop_
_entity_poly.entity_id
_entity_poly.type
_entity_poly.pdbx_seq_one_letter_code
_entity_poly.pdbx_strand_id
1 'polypeptide(L)'
;VEGKMKITKIEDNNKMNFMDLLLLADEELKMIEKYLYRGEMFALYDDDLKSVCVVTQESDDVCELKNIATYEKWHSKGYGSKLLNHIFSHYKGKYTTMLVGTGDIPWILQFYQKNGFRTSHRIKDFFTNNYNHPILEDGVQLVDMVYLSKSL
;
A
#
# COMPACT_ATOMS: atom_id res chain seq x y z
N VAL A 1 9.53 25.40 -3.29
CA VAL A 1 9.21 25.53 -4.70
C VAL A 1 8.33 24.40 -5.15
N GLU A 2 7.21 24.75 -5.72
CA GLU A 2 6.33 23.78 -6.37
C GLU A 2 7.09 23.10 -7.50
N GLY A 3 6.84 21.95 -7.87
CA GLY A 3 7.51 21.26 -8.96
C GLY A 3 8.67 20.36 -8.51
N LYS A 4 9.02 20.36 -7.23
CA LYS A 4 10.01 19.43 -6.71
C LYS A 4 9.41 18.08 -6.35
N MET A 5 8.07 18.01 -6.28
CA MET A 5 7.40 16.74 -6.05
C MET A 5 7.31 15.95 -7.35
N LYS A 6 7.72 14.71 -7.31
CA LYS A 6 7.57 13.81 -8.45
C LYS A 6 7.28 12.40 -7.98
N ILE A 7 6.56 11.67 -8.81
CA ILE A 7 6.27 10.26 -8.58
C ILE A 7 6.83 9.49 -9.76
N THR A 8 7.64 8.49 -9.48
CA THR A 8 8.32 7.73 -10.53
C THR A 8 8.14 6.23 -10.30
N LYS A 9 8.05 5.49 -11.40
CA LYS A 9 8.02 4.03 -11.37
C LYS A 9 9.44 3.52 -11.15
N ILE A 10 9.58 2.54 -10.25
CA ILE A 10 10.88 2.00 -9.86
C ILE A 10 11.17 0.73 -10.64
N GLU A 11 12.34 0.66 -11.26
CA GLU A 11 12.81 -0.52 -11.98
C GLU A 11 13.07 -1.68 -11.00
N ASP A 12 12.90 -2.92 -11.48
CA ASP A 12 13.04 -4.11 -10.63
C ASP A 12 14.38 -4.18 -9.89
N ASN A 13 15.48 -3.83 -10.57
CA ASN A 13 16.82 -3.90 -9.96
C ASN A 13 17.05 -2.84 -8.87
N ASN A 14 16.14 -1.89 -8.71
CA ASN A 14 16.24 -0.84 -7.68
C ASN A 14 15.24 -1.04 -6.54
N LYS A 15 14.32 -2.00 -6.65
CA LYS A 15 13.25 -2.17 -5.65
C LYS A 15 13.78 -2.48 -4.24
N MET A 16 14.84 -3.25 -4.14
CA MET A 16 15.43 -3.60 -2.83
C MET A 16 15.96 -2.38 -2.08
N ASN A 17 16.26 -1.29 -2.79
CA ASN A 17 16.74 -0.05 -2.16
C ASN A 17 15.67 0.62 -1.28
N PHE A 18 14.42 0.21 -1.41
CA PHE A 18 13.28 0.77 -0.67
C PHE A 18 12.78 -0.15 0.44
N MET A 19 13.52 -1.23 0.74
CA MET A 19 13.05 -2.26 1.68
C MET A 19 12.79 -1.71 3.07
N ASP A 20 13.60 -0.78 3.57
CA ASP A 20 13.41 -0.17 4.88
C ASP A 20 12.03 0.51 4.98
N LEU A 21 11.62 1.18 3.90
CA LEU A 21 10.32 1.87 3.86
C LEU A 21 9.17 0.86 3.70
N LEU A 22 9.33 -0.14 2.84
CA LEU A 22 8.31 -1.19 2.66
C LEU A 22 8.03 -1.95 3.95
N LEU A 23 9.04 -2.18 4.77
CA LEU A 23 8.91 -2.88 6.05
C LEU A 23 8.09 -2.10 7.09
N LEU A 24 7.88 -0.80 6.89
CA LEU A 24 7.01 -0.03 7.78
C LEU A 24 5.53 -0.42 7.61
N ALA A 25 5.15 -0.85 6.41
CA ALA A 25 3.76 -1.24 6.12
C ALA A 25 3.54 -2.75 6.21
N ASP A 26 4.59 -3.53 6.00
CA ASP A 26 4.53 -4.99 6.09
C ASP A 26 5.80 -5.45 6.80
N GLU A 27 5.66 -5.93 8.02
CA GLU A 27 6.80 -6.15 8.91
C GLU A 27 7.65 -7.38 8.54
N GLU A 28 7.20 -8.23 7.59
CA GLU A 28 7.90 -9.44 7.22
C GLU A 28 8.46 -9.40 5.81
N LEU A 29 9.78 -9.55 5.69
CA LEU A 29 10.47 -9.59 4.41
C LEU A 29 9.89 -10.67 3.48
N LYS A 30 9.59 -11.86 4.02
CA LYS A 30 9.02 -12.96 3.24
C LYS A 30 7.67 -12.61 2.62
N MET A 31 6.87 -11.82 3.32
CA MET A 31 5.56 -11.40 2.79
C MET A 31 5.76 -10.38 1.67
N ILE A 32 6.69 -9.45 1.84
CA ILE A 32 7.02 -8.47 0.81
C ILE A 32 7.54 -9.16 -0.45
N GLU A 33 8.39 -10.16 -0.30
CA GLU A 33 8.96 -10.90 -1.43
C GLU A 33 7.90 -11.60 -2.29
N LYS A 34 6.73 -11.92 -1.73
CA LYS A 34 5.64 -12.54 -2.48
C LYS A 34 5.07 -11.64 -3.57
N TYR A 35 5.18 -10.32 -3.43
CA TYR A 35 4.57 -9.40 -4.38
C TYR A 35 5.54 -8.39 -5.01
N LEU A 36 6.75 -8.22 -4.45
CA LEU A 36 7.64 -7.12 -4.81
C LEU A 36 7.99 -7.11 -6.30
N TYR A 37 8.44 -8.24 -6.83
CA TYR A 37 8.91 -8.30 -8.22
C TYR A 37 7.80 -8.58 -9.23
N ARG A 38 6.68 -9.14 -8.81
CA ARG A 38 5.54 -9.29 -9.71
C ARG A 38 4.68 -8.03 -9.79
N GLY A 39 4.88 -7.09 -8.88
CA GLY A 39 4.16 -5.83 -8.83
C GLY A 39 4.89 -4.69 -9.51
N GLU A 40 4.21 -3.58 -9.63
CA GLU A 40 4.79 -2.30 -10.05
C GLU A 40 4.95 -1.42 -8.83
N MET A 41 6.13 -0.81 -8.68
CA MET A 41 6.43 0.07 -7.55
C MET A 41 6.49 1.51 -8.02
N PHE A 42 5.92 2.40 -7.21
CA PHE A 42 6.00 3.85 -7.42
C PHE A 42 6.56 4.51 -6.18
N ALA A 43 7.41 5.50 -6.36
CA ALA A 43 8.01 6.27 -5.28
C ALA A 43 7.70 7.74 -5.44
N LEU A 44 7.30 8.38 -4.35
CA LEU A 44 7.02 9.81 -4.30
C LEU A 44 8.18 10.53 -3.63
N TYR A 45 8.75 11.49 -4.34
CA TYR A 45 9.81 12.38 -3.87
C TYR A 45 9.27 13.80 -3.75
N ASP A 46 9.60 14.45 -2.67
CA ASP A 46 9.40 15.88 -2.47
C ASP A 46 10.71 16.38 -1.87
N ASP A 47 11.65 16.74 -2.74
CA ASP A 47 13.09 16.90 -2.52
C ASP A 47 13.76 15.56 -2.24
N ASP A 48 13.38 14.84 -1.21
CA ASP A 48 13.85 13.49 -0.91
C ASP A 48 12.67 12.51 -0.90
N LEU A 49 12.97 11.24 -0.70
CA LEU A 49 11.96 10.18 -0.70
C LEU A 49 11.01 10.32 0.48
N LYS A 50 9.72 10.30 0.20
CA LYS A 50 8.65 10.42 1.21
C LYS A 50 7.82 9.16 1.35
N SER A 51 7.45 8.53 0.23
CA SER A 51 6.46 7.45 0.22
C SER A 51 6.68 6.51 -0.95
N VAL A 52 6.30 5.25 -0.78
CA VAL A 52 6.31 4.25 -1.86
C VAL A 52 5.03 3.43 -1.82
N CYS A 53 4.70 2.81 -2.95
CA CYS A 53 3.64 1.80 -2.99
C CYS A 53 3.98 0.72 -4.00
N VAL A 54 3.33 -0.45 -3.85
CA VAL A 54 3.44 -1.57 -4.78
C VAL A 54 2.03 -2.02 -5.15
N VAL A 55 1.78 -2.14 -6.45
CA VAL A 55 0.49 -2.59 -7.00
C VAL A 55 0.72 -3.81 -7.86
N THR A 56 -0.12 -4.83 -7.68
CA THR A 56 -0.05 -6.08 -8.47
C THR A 56 -1.29 -6.23 -9.33
N GLN A 57 -1.13 -6.93 -10.44
CA GLN A 57 -2.27 -7.40 -11.23
C GLN A 57 -2.78 -8.69 -10.60
N GLU A 58 -4.09 -8.75 -10.29
CA GLU A 58 -4.71 -9.95 -9.72
C GLU A 58 -5.57 -10.70 -10.72
N SER A 59 -6.14 -9.98 -11.68
CA SER A 59 -6.88 -10.54 -12.81
C SER A 59 -6.82 -9.53 -13.96
N ASP A 60 -7.50 -9.81 -15.07
CA ASP A 60 -7.56 -8.86 -16.20
C ASP A 60 -8.16 -7.52 -15.79
N ASP A 61 -9.10 -7.52 -14.85
CA ASP A 61 -9.87 -6.34 -14.46
C ASP A 61 -9.52 -5.79 -13.09
N VAL A 62 -8.73 -6.52 -12.29
CA VAL A 62 -8.50 -6.19 -10.88
C VAL A 62 -7.01 -6.07 -10.59
N CYS A 63 -6.64 -4.96 -9.96
CA CYS A 63 -5.31 -4.80 -9.35
C CYS A 63 -5.44 -4.69 -7.84
N GLU A 64 -4.33 -4.86 -7.15
CA GLU A 64 -4.31 -4.76 -5.69
C GLU A 64 -3.15 -3.91 -5.21
N LEU A 65 -3.45 -2.97 -4.33
CA LEU A 65 -2.45 -2.20 -3.60
C LEU A 65 -1.90 -3.09 -2.49
N LYS A 66 -0.68 -3.60 -2.67
CA LYS A 66 -0.06 -4.54 -1.73
C LYS A 66 0.68 -3.87 -0.59
N ASN A 67 1.19 -2.67 -0.84
CA ASN A 67 1.98 -1.94 0.15
C ASN A 67 1.88 -0.45 -0.18
N ILE A 68 1.65 0.36 0.83
CA ILE A 68 1.85 1.81 0.77
C ILE A 68 2.45 2.25 2.09
N ALA A 69 3.59 2.91 2.03
CA ALA A 69 4.34 3.30 3.21
C ALA A 69 4.89 4.70 3.06
N THR A 70 4.81 5.48 4.15
CA THR A 70 5.38 6.81 4.25
C THR A 70 6.27 6.83 5.49
N TYR A 71 7.45 7.45 5.40
CA TYR A 71 8.30 7.61 6.58
C TYR A 71 7.53 8.31 7.70
N GLU A 72 7.70 7.85 8.94
CA GLU A 72 6.92 8.32 10.08
C GLU A 72 6.97 9.84 10.24
N LYS A 73 8.14 10.43 10.09
CA LYS A 73 8.29 11.89 10.23
C LYS A 73 7.53 12.71 9.19
N TRP A 74 7.08 12.06 8.11
CA TRP A 74 6.32 12.70 7.04
C TRP A 74 4.84 12.31 7.04
N HIS A 75 4.37 11.61 8.07
CA HIS A 75 2.96 11.27 8.22
C HIS A 75 2.10 12.54 8.33
N SER A 76 0.84 12.42 7.95
CA SER A 76 -0.15 13.51 8.03
C SER A 76 0.17 14.75 7.19
N LYS A 77 1.02 14.60 6.19
CA LYS A 77 1.36 15.66 5.24
C LYS A 77 0.71 15.47 3.87
N GLY A 78 -0.10 14.44 3.72
CA GLY A 78 -0.82 14.17 2.48
C GLY A 78 -0.06 13.37 1.43
N TYR A 79 1.13 12.88 1.72
CA TYR A 79 1.92 12.14 0.73
C TYR A 79 1.26 10.83 0.31
N GLY A 80 0.71 10.07 1.26
CA GLY A 80 0.00 8.83 0.94
C GLY A 80 -1.18 9.06 0.01
N SER A 81 -1.98 10.09 0.29
CA SER A 81 -3.13 10.43 -0.56
C SER A 81 -2.70 10.89 -1.96
N LYS A 82 -1.61 11.64 -2.05
CA LYS A 82 -1.08 12.07 -3.35
C LYS A 82 -0.59 10.88 -4.17
N LEU A 83 0.07 9.94 -3.53
CA LEU A 83 0.53 8.72 -4.20
C LEU A 83 -0.65 7.87 -4.65
N LEU A 84 -1.69 7.72 -3.81
CA LEU A 84 -2.92 7.01 -4.19
C LEU A 84 -3.57 7.65 -5.41
N ASN A 85 -3.73 8.97 -5.42
CA ASN A 85 -4.34 9.66 -6.56
C ASN A 85 -3.57 9.44 -7.85
N HIS A 86 -2.24 9.39 -7.76
CA HIS A 86 -1.39 9.11 -8.92
C HIS A 86 -1.67 7.72 -9.47
N ILE A 87 -1.68 6.69 -8.62
CA ILE A 87 -1.91 5.32 -9.09
C ILE A 87 -3.34 5.10 -9.56
N PHE A 88 -4.33 5.78 -8.99
CA PHE A 88 -5.70 5.73 -9.49
C PHE A 88 -5.74 6.22 -10.94
N SER A 89 -5.12 7.35 -11.23
CA SER A 89 -5.05 7.88 -12.59
C SER A 89 -4.27 6.99 -13.52
N HIS A 90 -3.17 6.43 -13.04
CA HIS A 90 -2.31 5.54 -13.83
C HIS A 90 -3.04 4.28 -14.26
N TYR A 91 -3.83 3.68 -13.35
CA TYR A 91 -4.51 2.41 -13.63
C TYR A 91 -5.92 2.57 -14.19
N LYS A 92 -6.45 3.78 -14.21
CA LYS A 92 -7.76 4.04 -14.82
C LYS A 92 -7.69 3.65 -16.31
N GLY A 93 -8.65 2.83 -16.73
CA GLY A 93 -8.68 2.31 -18.11
C GLY A 93 -7.89 1.02 -18.30
N LYS A 94 -7.04 0.64 -17.33
CA LYS A 94 -6.34 -0.66 -17.35
C LYS A 94 -7.07 -1.70 -16.50
N TYR A 95 -7.60 -1.26 -15.37
CA TYR A 95 -8.36 -2.10 -14.45
C TYR A 95 -9.65 -1.39 -14.08
N THR A 96 -10.68 -2.14 -13.74
CA THR A 96 -11.96 -1.58 -13.27
C THR A 96 -11.98 -1.41 -11.75
N THR A 97 -11.20 -2.20 -11.04
CA THR A 97 -11.24 -2.24 -9.57
C THR A 97 -9.83 -2.34 -9.00
N MET A 98 -9.58 -1.57 -7.95
CA MET A 98 -8.39 -1.72 -7.11
C MET A 98 -8.81 -2.23 -5.74
N LEU A 99 -8.17 -3.31 -5.28
CA LEU A 99 -8.34 -3.86 -3.94
C LEU A 99 -7.21 -3.39 -3.03
N VAL A 100 -7.47 -3.36 -1.74
CA VAL A 100 -6.44 -3.24 -0.71
C VAL A 100 -6.86 -4.07 0.51
N GLY A 101 -5.92 -4.86 1.03
CA GLY A 101 -6.10 -5.59 2.27
C GLY A 101 -5.30 -4.95 3.40
N THR A 102 -5.91 -4.80 4.57
CA THR A 102 -5.26 -4.16 5.71
C THR A 102 -5.79 -4.76 7.02
N GLY A 103 -5.11 -4.44 8.12
CA GLY A 103 -5.59 -4.77 9.46
C GLY A 103 -6.87 -4.00 9.81
N ASP A 104 -7.63 -4.55 10.74
CA ASP A 104 -8.89 -3.95 11.20
C ASP A 104 -8.59 -2.84 12.22
N ILE A 105 -8.06 -1.73 11.74
CA ILE A 105 -7.65 -0.58 12.54
C ILE A 105 -8.42 0.65 12.08
N PRO A 106 -9.22 1.30 12.94
CA PRO A 106 -10.12 2.38 12.52
C PRO A 106 -9.45 3.51 11.72
N TRP A 107 -8.29 4.01 12.14
CA TRP A 107 -7.66 5.12 11.44
C TRP A 107 -7.06 4.71 10.10
N ILE A 108 -6.66 3.45 9.94
CA ILE A 108 -6.17 2.92 8.66
C ILE A 108 -7.35 2.78 7.69
N LEU A 109 -8.47 2.20 8.17
CA LEU A 109 -9.68 2.07 7.36
C LEU A 109 -10.18 3.45 6.92
N GLN A 110 -10.17 4.43 7.81
CA GLN A 110 -10.57 5.80 7.50
C GLN A 110 -9.69 6.42 6.41
N PHE A 111 -8.39 6.16 6.45
CA PHE A 111 -7.46 6.64 5.40
C PHE A 111 -7.89 6.15 4.02
N TYR A 112 -8.18 4.86 3.90
CA TYR A 112 -8.63 4.30 2.64
C TYR A 112 -10.01 4.80 2.25
N GLN A 113 -10.94 4.87 3.20
CA GLN A 113 -12.31 5.33 2.94
C GLN A 113 -12.34 6.78 2.44
N LYS A 114 -11.55 7.66 3.03
CA LYS A 114 -11.49 9.06 2.57
C LYS A 114 -10.87 9.19 1.18
N ASN A 115 -10.12 8.20 0.73
CA ASN A 115 -9.55 8.16 -0.61
C ASN A 115 -10.40 7.35 -1.60
N GLY A 116 -11.65 7.04 -1.23
CA GLY A 116 -12.63 6.48 -2.13
C GLY A 116 -12.79 4.97 -2.09
N PHE A 117 -12.09 4.28 -1.20
CA PHE A 117 -12.29 2.86 -1.01
C PHE A 117 -13.53 2.57 -0.17
N ARG A 118 -14.15 1.41 -0.40
CA ARG A 118 -15.28 0.91 0.37
C ARG A 118 -14.94 -0.46 0.92
N THR A 119 -15.41 -0.77 2.13
CA THR A 119 -15.25 -2.11 2.72
C THR A 119 -15.89 -3.15 1.81
N SER A 120 -15.15 -4.22 1.52
CA SER A 120 -15.57 -5.30 0.64
C SER A 120 -15.81 -6.59 1.43
N HIS A 121 -14.76 -7.19 1.97
CA HIS A 121 -14.86 -8.48 2.67
C HIS A 121 -13.72 -8.64 3.67
N ARG A 122 -13.75 -9.74 4.44
CA ARG A 122 -12.71 -10.09 5.42
C ARG A 122 -12.10 -11.43 5.09
N ILE A 123 -10.82 -11.58 5.45
CA ILE A 123 -10.20 -12.90 5.57
C ILE A 123 -9.98 -13.11 7.06
N LYS A 124 -10.78 -13.99 7.64
CA LYS A 124 -10.76 -14.28 9.07
C LYS A 124 -9.42 -14.90 9.45
N ASP A 125 -8.86 -14.44 10.57
CA ASP A 125 -7.63 -14.97 11.16
C ASP A 125 -6.40 -14.88 10.21
N PHE A 126 -6.42 -13.97 9.23
CA PHE A 126 -5.34 -13.86 8.25
C PHE A 126 -3.98 -13.67 8.92
N PHE A 127 -3.88 -12.72 9.84
CA PHE A 127 -2.61 -12.39 10.47
C PHE A 127 -2.14 -13.47 11.44
N THR A 128 -3.05 -14.12 12.14
CA THR A 128 -2.69 -15.21 13.06
C THR A 128 -2.31 -16.47 12.30
N ASN A 129 -2.85 -16.69 11.10
CA ASN A 129 -2.54 -17.87 10.27
C ASN A 129 -1.28 -17.70 9.41
N ASN A 130 -0.91 -16.47 9.06
CA ASN A 130 0.16 -16.21 8.08
C ASN A 130 1.45 -15.68 8.69
N TYR A 131 1.44 -15.31 9.97
CA TYR A 131 2.63 -14.83 10.67
C TYR A 131 2.88 -15.73 11.88
N ASN A 132 4.15 -15.98 12.18
CA ASN A 132 4.54 -16.89 13.26
C ASN A 132 4.65 -16.20 14.63
N HIS A 133 4.28 -14.93 14.69
CA HIS A 133 4.26 -14.15 15.93
C HIS A 133 3.15 -13.11 15.85
N PRO A 134 2.69 -12.57 16.99
CA PRO A 134 1.66 -11.52 16.96
C PRO A 134 2.14 -10.29 16.21
N ILE A 135 1.28 -9.75 15.34
CA ILE A 135 1.54 -8.50 14.64
C ILE A 135 0.77 -7.40 15.34
N LEU A 136 1.47 -6.37 15.79
CA LEU A 136 0.87 -5.24 16.49
C LEU A 136 0.99 -3.99 15.64
N GLU A 137 -0.10 -3.22 15.57
CA GLU A 137 -0.13 -1.91 14.91
C GLU A 137 -0.64 -0.91 15.94
N ASP A 138 0.19 0.01 16.35
CA ASP A 138 -0.11 0.99 17.40
C ASP A 138 -0.71 0.33 18.65
N GLY A 139 -0.16 -0.81 19.07
CA GLY A 139 -0.59 -1.54 20.26
C GLY A 139 -1.81 -2.44 20.07
N VAL A 140 -2.38 -2.49 18.87
CA VAL A 140 -3.54 -3.35 18.56
C VAL A 140 -3.07 -4.59 17.82
N GLN A 141 -3.42 -5.78 18.30
CA GLN A 141 -3.08 -7.02 17.62
C GLN A 141 -3.95 -7.20 16.39
N LEU A 142 -3.31 -7.46 15.24
CA LEU A 142 -4.00 -7.76 14.00
C LEU A 142 -4.42 -9.23 13.98
N VAL A 143 -5.66 -9.49 13.63
CA VAL A 143 -6.23 -10.84 13.51
C VAL A 143 -6.77 -11.05 12.10
N ASP A 144 -7.87 -10.39 11.79
CA ASP A 144 -8.50 -10.47 10.45
C ASP A 144 -7.86 -9.46 9.50
N MET A 145 -7.84 -9.81 8.21
CA MET A 145 -7.56 -8.84 7.17
C MET A 145 -8.88 -8.30 6.64
N VAL A 146 -9.00 -6.99 6.57
CA VAL A 146 -10.16 -6.30 5.97
C VAL A 146 -9.78 -5.91 4.56
N TYR A 147 -10.60 -6.31 3.58
CA TYR A 147 -10.43 -5.88 2.20
C TYR A 147 -11.36 -4.72 1.87
N LEU A 148 -10.81 -3.73 1.18
CA LEU A 148 -11.57 -2.62 0.64
C LEU A 148 -11.39 -2.60 -0.87
N SER A 149 -12.33 -2.01 -1.57
CA SER A 149 -12.29 -1.91 -3.03
C SER A 149 -12.60 -0.48 -3.47
N LYS A 150 -12.02 -0.12 -4.61
CA LYS A 150 -12.28 1.17 -5.25
C LYS A 150 -12.52 0.94 -6.73
N SER A 151 -13.59 1.56 -7.27
CA SER A 151 -13.82 1.62 -8.71
C SER A 151 -12.85 2.61 -9.34
N LEU A 152 -12.20 2.20 -10.41
CA LEU A 152 -11.24 3.05 -11.14
C LEU A 152 -11.86 3.74 -12.35
#